data_ff0b13f4f0fc83644086975b5e480c11
#
_entry.id   ff0b13f4f0fc83644086975b5e480c11
#
_cell.length_a   1.000
_cell.length_b   1.000
_cell.length_c   1.000
_cell.angle_alpha   90.00
_cell.angle_beta   90.00
_cell.angle_gamma   90.00
#
_symmetry.space_group_name_H-M   'P 1'
#
loop_
_entity.id
_entity.type
_entity.pdbx_description
1 polymer ?
#
loop_
_entity_poly.entity_id
_entity_poly.type
_entity_poly.pdbx_seq_one_letter_code
_entity_poly.pdbx_strand_id
1 'polypeptide(L)'
;VMTYMVPPYVGAMAWLRLLNPTVGTLNKFIADILHLSEMPFNIYSVGGLIWVLTTFYYPYAFITISRAMEKMDPSLEEASKISGASPLKTVATITMPMMMPSIVAAALLVFVSAASCYGIPSIIGAPGNIDTVTTRIIDFVYLGSSEGLSDATTLAVFLMLVANIILYLSTFVVGRKQYITVSGKSTRPNIVDLGKWRIPVTI
;
A
#
# COMPACT_ATOMS: atom_id res chain seq x y z
N VAL A 1 -6.09 8.99 5.75
CA VAL A 1 -5.76 8.54 7.12
C VAL A 1 -6.97 7.89 7.81
N MET A 2 -8.21 8.32 7.55
CA MET A 2 -9.43 7.70 8.13
C MET A 2 -9.56 6.20 7.79
N THR A 3 -9.13 5.77 6.63
CA THR A 3 -9.17 4.35 6.20
C THR A 3 -8.38 3.43 7.14
N TYR A 4 -7.35 3.96 7.81
CA TYR A 4 -6.54 3.23 8.77
C TYR A 4 -7.31 2.79 10.03
N MET A 5 -8.35 3.53 10.41
CA MET A 5 -9.14 3.26 11.61
C MET A 5 -10.24 2.20 11.37
N VAL A 6 -10.56 1.93 10.11
CA VAL A 6 -11.58 0.93 9.74
C VAL A 6 -10.93 -0.45 9.65
N PRO A 7 -11.47 -1.47 10.33
CA PRO A 7 -10.99 -2.84 10.17
C PRO A 7 -11.01 -3.28 8.69
N PRO A 8 -9.93 -3.89 8.17
CA PRO A 8 -9.84 -4.27 6.75
C PRO A 8 -11.02 -5.13 6.27
N TYR A 9 -11.54 -6.00 7.13
CA TYR A 9 -12.71 -6.81 6.85
C TYR A 9 -13.97 -5.98 6.56
N VAL A 10 -14.25 -4.98 7.40
CA VAL A 10 -15.42 -4.10 7.24
C VAL A 10 -15.31 -3.29 5.95
N GLY A 11 -14.10 -2.82 5.65
CA GLY A 11 -13.87 -2.09 4.42
C GLY A 11 -13.97 -2.94 3.17
N ALA A 12 -13.55 -4.21 3.22
CA ALA A 12 -13.76 -5.15 2.12
C ALA A 12 -15.26 -5.35 1.84
N MET A 13 -16.08 -5.47 2.90
CA MET A 13 -17.54 -5.54 2.76
C MET A 13 -18.15 -4.27 2.17
N ALA A 14 -17.64 -3.10 2.53
CA ALA A 14 -18.10 -1.83 1.94
C ALA A 14 -17.79 -1.78 0.42
N TRP A 15 -16.56 -2.10 0.02
CA TRP A 15 -16.17 -2.18 -1.39
C TRP A 15 -16.96 -3.22 -2.16
N LEU A 16 -17.26 -4.37 -1.53
CA LEU A 16 -18.11 -5.38 -2.11
C LEU A 16 -19.52 -4.85 -2.40
N ARG A 17 -20.10 -4.07 -1.50
CA ARG A 17 -21.40 -3.43 -1.72
C ARG A 17 -21.38 -2.39 -2.86
N LEU A 18 -20.25 -1.72 -3.06
CA LEU A 18 -20.10 -0.73 -4.11
C LEU A 18 -19.85 -1.34 -5.49
N LEU A 19 -18.94 -2.32 -5.58
CA LEU A 19 -18.40 -2.84 -6.85
C LEU A 19 -18.80 -4.29 -7.17
N ASN A 20 -19.81 -4.83 -6.47
CA ASN A 20 -20.34 -6.16 -6.80
C ASN A 20 -20.80 -6.21 -8.28
N PRO A 21 -20.46 -7.27 -9.04
CA PRO A 21 -20.81 -7.36 -10.47
C PRO A 21 -22.29 -7.53 -10.76
N THR A 22 -23.13 -7.81 -9.75
CA THR A 22 -24.59 -8.01 -9.95
C THR A 22 -25.43 -6.95 -9.27
N VAL A 23 -25.02 -6.49 -8.07
CA VAL A 23 -25.83 -5.62 -7.22
C VAL A 23 -25.11 -4.37 -6.73
N GLY A 24 -23.87 -4.15 -7.17
CA GLY A 24 -23.03 -3.04 -6.73
C GLY A 24 -23.64 -1.67 -7.03
N THR A 25 -23.84 -0.85 -6.01
CA THR A 25 -24.50 0.46 -6.16
C THR A 25 -23.71 1.42 -7.04
N LEU A 26 -22.41 1.53 -6.82
CA LEU A 26 -21.52 2.37 -7.65
C LEU A 26 -21.38 1.79 -9.05
N ASN A 27 -21.32 0.47 -9.16
CA ASN A 27 -21.20 -0.24 -10.43
C ASN A 27 -22.43 0.00 -11.32
N LYS A 28 -23.64 -0.08 -10.74
CA LYS A 28 -24.89 0.29 -11.41
C LYS A 28 -24.90 1.74 -11.85
N PHE A 29 -24.57 2.64 -10.96
CA PHE A 29 -24.54 4.08 -11.25
C PHE A 29 -23.62 4.42 -12.44
N ILE A 30 -22.46 3.79 -12.51
CA ILE A 30 -21.51 3.99 -13.62
C ILE A 30 -22.07 3.36 -14.92
N ALA A 31 -22.66 2.17 -14.83
CA ALA A 31 -23.26 1.52 -15.99
C ALA A 31 -24.41 2.35 -16.58
N ASP A 32 -25.27 2.93 -15.73
CA ASP A 32 -26.39 3.79 -16.12
C ASP A 32 -25.91 5.09 -16.81
N ILE A 33 -24.88 5.75 -16.23
CA ILE A 33 -24.33 6.99 -16.83
C ILE A 33 -23.66 6.72 -18.18
N LEU A 34 -22.92 5.62 -18.29
CA LEU A 34 -22.19 5.27 -19.51
C LEU A 34 -23.04 4.45 -20.50
N HIS A 35 -24.31 4.24 -20.19
CA HIS A 35 -25.23 3.42 -20.98
C HIS A 35 -24.67 2.05 -21.36
N LEU A 36 -24.02 1.38 -20.40
CA LEU A 36 -23.43 0.05 -20.57
C LEU A 36 -24.49 -1.02 -20.33
N SER A 37 -24.49 -2.06 -21.15
CA SER A 37 -25.37 -3.24 -20.97
C SER A 37 -24.91 -4.17 -19.84
N GLU A 38 -23.64 -4.09 -19.46
CA GLU A 38 -23.04 -4.91 -18.40
C GLU A 38 -22.34 -4.04 -17.34
N MET A 39 -22.18 -4.58 -16.15
CA MET A 39 -21.47 -3.91 -15.06
C MET A 39 -19.97 -3.82 -15.36
N PRO A 40 -19.36 -2.61 -15.38
CA PRO A 40 -17.97 -2.42 -15.82
C PRO A 40 -16.92 -3.00 -14.86
N PHE A 41 -17.26 -3.19 -13.59
CA PHE A 41 -16.30 -3.66 -12.58
C PHE A 41 -16.70 -5.00 -11.98
N ASN A 42 -15.72 -5.87 -11.82
CA ASN A 42 -15.87 -7.10 -11.05
C ASN A 42 -14.89 -7.08 -9.87
N ILE A 43 -15.45 -6.88 -8.67
CA ILE A 43 -14.65 -6.86 -7.44
C ILE A 43 -14.04 -8.23 -7.12
N TYR A 44 -14.68 -9.34 -7.56
CA TYR A 44 -14.21 -10.71 -7.38
C TYR A 44 -13.13 -11.07 -8.39
N SER A 45 -12.16 -10.21 -8.56
CA SER A 45 -11.05 -10.37 -9.47
C SER A 45 -9.72 -10.04 -8.78
N VAL A 46 -8.61 -10.46 -9.36
CA VAL A 46 -7.27 -10.08 -8.87
C VAL A 46 -7.13 -8.54 -8.84
N GLY A 47 -7.67 -7.85 -9.84
CA GLY A 47 -7.68 -6.39 -9.89
C GLY A 47 -8.49 -5.78 -8.75
N GLY A 48 -9.68 -6.34 -8.44
CA GLY A 48 -10.51 -5.93 -7.31
C GLY A 48 -9.81 -6.16 -5.97
N LEU A 49 -9.16 -7.31 -5.82
CA LEU A 49 -8.38 -7.62 -4.62
C LEU A 49 -7.22 -6.63 -4.42
N ILE A 50 -6.44 -6.37 -5.47
CA ILE A 50 -5.34 -5.39 -5.45
C ILE A 50 -5.87 -4.00 -5.11
N TRP A 51 -6.98 -3.57 -5.72
CA TRP A 51 -7.61 -2.28 -5.46
C TRP A 51 -7.94 -2.09 -3.97
N VAL A 52 -8.62 -3.08 -3.38
CA VAL A 52 -9.03 -2.99 -1.97
C VAL A 52 -7.82 -3.05 -1.04
N LEU A 53 -6.87 -3.96 -1.26
CA LEU A 53 -5.63 -4.00 -0.50
C LEU A 53 -4.88 -2.67 -0.57
N THR A 54 -4.76 -2.09 -1.76
CA THR A 54 -4.10 -0.78 -1.95
C THR A 54 -4.81 0.30 -1.16
N THR A 55 -6.14 0.38 -1.20
CA THR A 55 -6.94 1.38 -0.49
C THR A 55 -6.74 1.30 1.04
N PHE A 56 -6.48 0.09 1.58
CA PHE A 56 -6.26 -0.10 3.01
C PHE A 56 -4.80 0.08 3.44
N TYR A 57 -3.85 -0.24 2.58
CA TYR A 57 -2.44 -0.22 2.95
C TYR A 57 -1.67 1.02 2.46
N TYR A 58 -2.22 1.84 1.54
CA TYR A 58 -1.55 3.08 1.12
C TYR A 58 -1.25 4.05 2.29
N PRO A 59 -2.08 4.16 3.37
CA PRO A 59 -1.77 5.08 4.44
C PRO A 59 -0.47 4.76 5.18
N TYR A 60 -0.08 3.48 5.22
CA TYR A 60 1.21 3.07 5.82
C TYR A 60 2.38 3.65 5.03
N ALA A 61 2.34 3.53 3.70
CA ALA A 61 3.34 4.12 2.83
C ALA A 61 3.33 5.65 2.92
N PHE A 62 2.14 6.24 2.85
CA PHE A 62 1.96 7.69 2.90
C PHE A 62 2.54 8.30 4.18
N ILE A 63 2.18 7.77 5.36
CA ILE A 63 2.65 8.28 6.65
C ILE A 63 4.17 8.11 6.76
N THR A 64 4.70 6.96 6.36
CA THR A 64 6.14 6.68 6.45
C THR A 64 6.95 7.63 5.57
N ILE A 65 6.52 7.81 4.32
CA ILE A 65 7.20 8.67 3.35
C ILE A 65 7.05 10.14 3.73
N SER A 66 5.84 10.59 4.12
CA SER A 66 5.60 11.98 4.52
C SER A 66 6.47 12.40 5.70
N ARG A 67 6.55 11.56 6.73
CA ARG A 67 7.42 11.82 7.89
C ARG A 67 8.90 11.87 7.54
N ALA A 68 9.33 11.12 6.55
CA ALA A 68 10.70 11.17 6.06
C ALA A 68 10.96 12.45 5.27
N MET A 69 10.00 12.89 4.46
CA MET A 69 10.07 14.17 3.75
C MET A 69 10.13 15.37 4.69
N GLU A 70 9.36 15.36 5.78
CA GLU A 70 9.39 16.42 6.80
C GLU A 70 10.77 16.58 7.47
N LYS A 71 11.57 15.51 7.49
CA LYS A 71 12.92 15.52 8.06
C LYS A 71 14.01 15.87 7.05
N MET A 72 13.68 15.99 5.78
CA MET A 72 14.64 16.32 4.74
C MET A 72 15.04 17.80 4.81
N ASP A 73 16.34 18.09 4.61
CA ASP A 73 16.83 19.45 4.60
C ASP A 73 16.40 20.17 3.30
N PRO A 74 15.59 21.24 3.38
CA PRO A 74 15.11 21.95 2.21
C PRO A 74 16.23 22.68 1.46
N SER A 75 17.37 22.95 2.09
CA SER A 75 18.51 23.65 1.48
C SER A 75 19.05 22.93 0.23
N LEU A 76 18.94 21.62 0.18
CA LEU A 76 19.36 20.80 -0.96
C LEU A 76 18.50 21.04 -2.20
N GLU A 77 17.20 21.19 -2.01
CA GLU A 77 16.27 21.54 -3.10
C GLU A 77 16.47 22.99 -3.54
N GLU A 78 16.70 23.90 -2.59
CA GLU A 78 16.98 25.30 -2.88
C GLU A 78 18.29 25.47 -3.68
N ALA A 79 19.35 24.78 -3.27
CA ALA A 79 20.62 24.76 -4.01
C ALA A 79 20.46 24.25 -5.45
N SER A 80 19.63 23.22 -5.64
CA SER A 80 19.31 22.71 -6.97
C SER A 80 18.59 23.73 -7.84
N LYS A 81 17.63 24.46 -7.26
CA LYS A 81 16.88 25.52 -7.95
C LYS A 81 17.81 26.69 -8.34
N ILE A 82 18.70 27.10 -7.43
CA ILE A 82 19.70 28.15 -7.71
C ILE A 82 20.64 27.71 -8.85
N SER A 83 20.96 26.43 -8.95
CA SER A 83 21.76 25.85 -10.04
C SER A 83 21.00 25.72 -11.37
N GLY A 84 19.75 26.21 -11.43
CA GLY A 84 18.93 26.23 -12.67
C GLY A 84 18.28 24.87 -12.99
N ALA A 85 18.23 23.92 -12.07
CA ALA A 85 17.55 22.66 -12.28
C ALA A 85 16.02 22.85 -12.30
N SER A 86 15.33 22.18 -13.22
CA SER A 86 13.87 22.14 -13.22
C SER A 86 13.33 21.35 -12.01
N PRO A 87 12.08 21.61 -11.56
CA PRO A 87 11.49 20.89 -10.42
C PRO A 87 11.51 19.36 -10.59
N LEU A 88 11.22 18.85 -11.79
CA LEU A 88 11.27 17.42 -12.10
C LEU A 88 12.69 16.86 -11.98
N LYS A 89 13.68 17.62 -12.43
CA LYS A 89 15.08 17.23 -12.32
C LYS A 89 15.53 17.19 -10.85
N THR A 90 15.15 18.19 -10.05
CA THR A 90 15.40 18.21 -8.60
C THR A 90 14.80 17.00 -7.90
N VAL A 91 13.53 16.68 -8.17
CA VAL A 91 12.88 15.50 -7.60
C VAL A 91 13.61 14.21 -7.99
N ALA A 92 13.94 14.04 -9.26
CA ALA A 92 14.57 12.81 -9.75
C ALA A 92 16.02 12.62 -9.26
N THR A 93 16.80 13.71 -9.11
CA THR A 93 18.23 13.64 -8.80
C THR A 93 18.57 13.85 -7.33
N ILE A 94 17.70 14.49 -6.57
CA ILE A 94 17.94 14.82 -5.14
C ILE A 94 16.87 14.17 -4.27
N THR A 95 15.61 14.58 -4.39
CA THR A 95 14.54 14.18 -3.47
C THR A 95 14.31 12.67 -3.50
N MET A 96 14.14 12.08 -4.68
CA MET A 96 13.87 10.65 -4.85
C MET A 96 15.02 9.76 -4.33
N PRO A 97 16.30 9.98 -4.70
CA PRO A 97 17.40 9.18 -4.17
C PRO A 97 17.54 9.29 -2.64
N MET A 98 17.33 10.46 -2.07
CA MET A 98 17.38 10.65 -0.62
C MET A 98 16.23 9.95 0.10
N MET A 99 15.07 9.88 -0.52
CA MET A 99 13.87 9.23 0.01
C MET A 99 13.88 7.71 -0.17
N MET A 100 14.77 7.14 -1.00
CA MET A 100 14.80 5.70 -1.31
C MET A 100 14.80 4.80 -0.08
N PRO A 101 15.56 5.05 1.00
CA PRO A 101 15.50 4.22 2.19
C PRO A 101 14.10 4.18 2.82
N SER A 102 13.43 5.33 2.89
CA SER A 102 12.08 5.44 3.46
C SER A 102 11.02 4.81 2.54
N ILE A 103 11.18 4.93 1.23
CA ILE A 103 10.32 4.28 0.23
C ILE A 103 10.43 2.77 0.33
N VAL A 104 11.66 2.23 0.43
CA VAL A 104 11.88 0.80 0.60
C VAL A 104 11.29 0.31 1.93
N ALA A 105 11.49 1.04 3.02
CA ALA A 105 10.90 0.70 4.32
C ALA A 105 9.36 0.71 4.27
N ALA A 106 8.76 1.71 3.62
CA ALA A 106 7.32 1.79 3.42
C ALA A 106 6.78 0.63 2.55
N ALA A 107 7.47 0.31 1.46
CA ALA A 107 7.09 -0.79 0.58
C ALA A 107 7.13 -2.14 1.32
N LEU A 108 8.13 -2.36 2.16
CA LEU A 108 8.23 -3.56 3.00
C LEU A 108 7.11 -3.65 4.02
N LEU A 109 6.82 -2.54 4.69
CA LEU A 109 5.73 -2.49 5.66
C LEU A 109 4.40 -2.84 5.00
N VAL A 110 4.12 -2.26 3.82
CA VAL A 110 2.92 -2.56 3.02
C VAL A 110 2.93 -4.02 2.57
N PHE A 111 4.06 -4.53 2.07
CA PHE A 111 4.18 -5.91 1.63
C PHE A 111 3.86 -6.90 2.75
N VAL A 112 4.52 -6.77 3.90
CA VAL A 112 4.30 -7.68 5.04
C VAL A 112 2.86 -7.59 5.54
N SER A 113 2.30 -6.38 5.63
CA SER A 113 0.92 -6.17 6.06
C SER A 113 -0.10 -6.78 5.08
N ALA A 114 0.11 -6.61 3.78
CA ALA A 114 -0.76 -7.17 2.75
C ALA A 114 -0.62 -8.70 2.65
N ALA A 115 0.61 -9.22 2.72
CA ALA A 115 0.88 -10.66 2.67
C ALA A 115 0.31 -11.42 3.88
N SER A 116 0.22 -10.76 5.04
CA SER A 116 -0.37 -11.32 6.26
C SER A 116 -1.89 -11.09 6.36
N CYS A 117 -2.48 -10.38 5.40
CA CYS A 117 -3.90 -10.08 5.43
C CYS A 117 -4.74 -11.31 5.07
N TYR A 118 -5.66 -11.67 5.95
CA TYR A 118 -6.68 -12.70 5.71
C TYR A 118 -8.04 -12.08 5.34
N GLY A 119 -8.46 -11.03 6.05
CA GLY A 119 -9.84 -10.52 6.01
C GLY A 119 -10.29 -10.00 4.65
N ILE A 120 -9.43 -9.34 3.88
CA ILE A 120 -9.78 -8.85 2.54
C ILE A 120 -9.82 -10.01 1.53
N PRO A 121 -8.80 -10.89 1.44
CA PRO A 121 -8.83 -12.02 0.54
C PRO A 121 -9.97 -13.02 0.81
N SER A 122 -10.34 -13.24 2.06
CA SER A 122 -11.45 -14.17 2.40
C SER A 122 -12.81 -13.68 1.90
N ILE A 123 -13.03 -12.35 1.80
CA ILE A 123 -14.29 -11.76 1.34
C ILE A 123 -14.31 -11.60 -0.18
N ILE A 124 -13.20 -11.15 -0.75
CA ILE A 124 -13.13 -10.76 -2.17
C ILE A 124 -12.56 -11.89 -3.01
N GLY A 125 -11.52 -12.55 -2.52
CA GLY A 125 -10.82 -13.61 -3.24
C GLY A 125 -11.62 -14.90 -3.32
N ALA A 126 -12.15 -15.38 -2.20
CA ALA A 126 -12.85 -16.67 -2.15
C ALA A 126 -14.01 -16.80 -3.15
N PRO A 127 -14.93 -15.83 -3.30
CA PRO A 127 -15.98 -15.92 -4.32
C PRO A 127 -15.44 -15.84 -5.77
N GLY A 128 -14.25 -15.28 -5.96
CA GLY A 128 -13.57 -15.20 -7.26
C GLY A 128 -12.64 -16.39 -7.55
N ASN A 129 -12.63 -17.42 -6.70
CA ASN A 129 -11.68 -18.55 -6.74
C ASN A 129 -10.20 -18.07 -6.75
N ILE A 130 -9.91 -17.00 -6.01
CA ILE A 130 -8.57 -16.43 -5.87
C ILE A 130 -8.08 -16.73 -4.46
N ASP A 131 -7.17 -17.68 -4.35
CA ASP A 131 -6.57 -18.04 -3.09
C ASP A 131 -5.29 -17.24 -2.84
N THR A 132 -5.14 -16.77 -1.62
CA THR A 132 -3.88 -16.24 -1.11
C THR A 132 -3.26 -17.27 -0.16
N VAL A 133 -1.97 -17.11 0.14
CA VAL A 133 -1.29 -18.01 1.08
C VAL A 133 -2.00 -18.04 2.43
N THR A 134 -2.48 -16.88 2.91
CA THR A 134 -3.19 -16.78 4.20
C THR A 134 -4.56 -17.44 4.17
N THR A 135 -5.33 -17.34 3.09
CA THR A 135 -6.62 -18.05 2.96
C THR A 135 -6.40 -19.56 2.91
N ARG A 136 -5.40 -20.02 2.16
CA ARG A 136 -5.06 -21.45 2.10
C ARG A 136 -4.59 -22.01 3.43
N ILE A 137 -3.80 -21.27 4.20
CA ILE A 137 -3.41 -21.71 5.57
C ILE A 137 -4.66 -21.95 6.42
N ILE A 138 -5.61 -21.04 6.39
CA ILE A 138 -6.85 -21.15 7.18
C ILE A 138 -7.72 -22.30 6.68
N ASP A 139 -7.85 -22.47 5.37
CA ASP A 139 -8.60 -23.59 4.77
C ASP A 139 -8.04 -24.95 5.23
N PHE A 140 -6.73 -25.11 5.20
CA PHE A 140 -6.07 -26.34 5.69
C PHE A 140 -6.27 -26.57 7.20
N VAL A 141 -6.26 -25.50 8.00
CA VAL A 141 -6.57 -25.60 9.43
C VAL A 141 -8.02 -26.08 9.65
N TYR A 142 -8.97 -25.57 8.86
CA TYR A 142 -10.38 -25.97 8.96
C TYR A 142 -10.67 -27.40 8.52
N LEU A 143 -9.79 -28.02 7.73
CA LEU A 143 -9.90 -29.46 7.41
C LEU A 143 -9.79 -30.34 8.66
N GLY A 144 -9.15 -29.88 9.73
CA GLY A 144 -9.07 -30.57 11.02
C GLY A 144 -8.32 -31.89 11.01
N SER A 145 -7.72 -32.28 9.89
CA SER A 145 -6.91 -33.49 9.75
C SER A 145 -5.44 -33.22 10.12
N SER A 146 -4.72 -34.27 10.50
CA SER A 146 -3.28 -34.18 10.76
C SER A 146 -2.50 -33.73 9.52
N GLU A 147 -2.92 -34.16 8.33
CA GLU A 147 -2.34 -33.74 7.05
C GLU A 147 -2.62 -32.28 6.79
N GLY A 148 -3.86 -31.79 6.97
CA GLY A 148 -4.20 -30.38 6.79
C GLY A 148 -3.42 -29.47 7.73
N LEU A 149 -3.21 -29.90 9.00
CA LEU A 149 -2.40 -29.11 9.93
C LEU A 149 -0.91 -29.07 9.53
N SER A 150 -0.39 -30.15 8.97
CA SER A 150 0.97 -30.20 8.40
C SER A 150 1.12 -29.25 7.20
N ASP A 151 0.15 -29.24 6.28
CA ASP A 151 0.13 -28.37 5.11
C ASP A 151 0.01 -26.90 5.49
N ALA A 152 -0.88 -26.58 6.44
CA ALA A 152 -1.01 -25.24 6.99
C ALA A 152 0.30 -24.73 7.59
N THR A 153 0.98 -25.58 8.38
CA THR A 153 2.27 -25.25 8.99
C THR A 153 3.35 -25.03 7.94
N THR A 154 3.39 -25.86 6.92
CA THR A 154 4.34 -25.73 5.81
C THR A 154 4.17 -24.41 5.07
N LEU A 155 2.93 -24.02 4.73
CA LEU A 155 2.65 -22.74 4.09
C LEU A 155 2.95 -21.56 5.00
N ALA A 156 2.68 -21.66 6.30
CA ALA A 156 3.00 -20.60 7.26
C ALA A 156 4.53 -20.39 7.37
N VAL A 157 5.30 -21.46 7.44
CA VAL A 157 6.78 -21.40 7.44
C VAL A 157 7.30 -20.84 6.11
N PHE A 158 6.73 -21.26 4.98
CA PHE A 158 7.07 -20.70 3.67
C PHE A 158 6.83 -19.18 3.62
N LEU A 159 5.65 -18.71 4.04
CA LEU A 159 5.33 -17.28 4.08
C LEU A 159 6.30 -16.52 4.99
N MET A 160 6.62 -17.09 6.16
CA MET A 160 7.60 -16.51 7.08
C MET A 160 9.00 -16.40 6.44
N LEU A 161 9.45 -17.43 5.75
CA LEU A 161 10.75 -17.42 5.06
C LEU A 161 10.78 -16.37 3.94
N VAL A 162 9.74 -16.28 3.13
CA VAL A 162 9.62 -15.27 2.06
C VAL A 162 9.69 -13.86 2.66
N ALA A 163 8.92 -13.59 3.72
CA ALA A 163 8.93 -12.30 4.40
C ALA A 163 10.32 -11.96 4.97
N ASN A 164 11.00 -12.93 5.61
CA ASN A 164 12.36 -12.73 6.13
C ASN A 164 13.39 -12.48 5.03
N ILE A 165 13.32 -13.22 3.92
CA ILE A 165 14.22 -13.00 2.77
C ILE A 165 14.05 -11.59 2.22
N ILE A 166 12.82 -11.13 2.03
CA ILE A 166 12.52 -9.78 1.52
C ILE A 166 13.03 -8.73 2.51
N LEU A 167 12.80 -8.90 3.82
CA LEU A 167 13.34 -8.03 4.86
C LEU A 167 14.87 -8.00 4.82
N TYR A 168 15.52 -9.15 4.70
CA TYR A 168 16.97 -9.22 4.63
C TYR A 168 17.52 -8.52 3.39
N LEU A 169 16.94 -8.78 2.21
CA LEU A 169 17.35 -8.11 0.97
C LEU A 169 17.19 -6.60 1.04
N SER A 170 16.17 -6.11 1.73
CA SER A 170 15.97 -4.66 1.91
C SER A 170 17.09 -4.00 2.70
N THR A 171 17.67 -4.70 3.68
CA THR A 171 18.79 -4.15 4.46
C THR A 171 20.00 -3.88 3.58
N PHE A 172 20.22 -4.67 2.52
CA PHE A 172 21.28 -4.41 1.54
C PHE A 172 20.98 -3.20 0.67
N VAL A 173 19.72 -3.00 0.28
CA VAL A 173 19.32 -1.84 -0.55
C VAL A 173 19.45 -0.56 0.25
N VAL A 174 19.03 -0.57 1.51
CA VAL A 174 19.09 0.58 2.41
C VAL A 174 20.52 0.81 2.93
N GLY A 175 21.22 -0.26 3.32
CA GLY A 175 22.56 -0.15 3.96
C GLY A 175 23.68 0.24 3.02
N ARG A 176 23.58 -0.05 1.71
CA ARG A 176 24.63 0.31 0.72
C ARG A 176 24.72 1.81 0.43
N LYS A 177 23.69 2.59 0.76
CA LYS A 177 23.71 4.04 0.65
C LYS A 177 23.57 4.62 2.06
N GLN A 178 24.67 4.69 2.81
CA GLN A 178 24.73 5.53 4.01
C GLN A 178 24.55 6.97 3.55
N TYR A 179 23.30 7.42 3.56
CA TYR A 179 23.01 8.85 3.49
C TYR A 179 23.40 9.42 4.86
N ILE A 180 24.59 10.01 4.94
CA ILE A 180 25.00 10.80 6.08
C ILE A 180 24.00 11.96 6.14
N THR A 181 23.01 11.84 6.99
CA THR A 181 22.23 13.00 7.42
C THR A 181 23.17 13.86 8.24
N VAL A 182 23.75 14.84 7.60
CA VAL A 182 24.44 15.92 8.32
C VAL A 182 23.33 16.59 9.13
N SER A 183 23.27 16.27 10.41
CA SER A 183 22.31 16.88 11.35
C SER A 183 22.71 18.35 11.57
N GLY A 184 22.40 19.18 10.59
CA GLY A 184 22.19 20.61 10.79
C GLY A 184 20.84 20.79 11.46
N LYS A 185 20.76 21.72 12.43
CA LYS A 185 19.54 22.11 13.15
C LYS A 185 18.31 22.03 12.26
N SER A 186 17.27 21.36 12.74
CA SER A 186 15.99 21.21 12.04
C SER A 186 15.48 22.60 11.59
N THR A 187 15.69 22.89 10.34
CA THR A 187 15.03 24.02 9.67
C THR A 187 13.56 23.61 9.45
N ARG A 188 12.67 24.57 9.63
CA ARG A 188 11.22 24.33 9.47
C ARG A 188 10.96 23.75 8.08
N PRO A 189 10.12 22.71 7.95
CA PRO A 189 9.77 22.15 6.65
C PRO A 189 9.20 23.25 5.75
N ASN A 190 9.61 23.25 4.50
CA ASN A 190 9.08 24.18 3.50
C ASN A 190 7.65 23.73 3.14
N ILE A 191 6.67 24.33 3.81
CA ILE A 191 5.26 24.00 3.60
C ILE A 191 4.83 24.73 2.33
N VAL A 192 4.50 23.97 1.30
CA VAL A 192 3.88 24.52 0.08
C VAL A 192 2.45 24.92 0.42
N ASP A 193 2.14 26.21 0.30
CA ASP A 193 0.77 26.68 0.49
C ASP A 193 -0.09 26.25 -0.72
N LEU A 194 -1.00 25.33 -0.45
CA LEU A 194 -1.93 24.80 -1.45
C LEU A 194 -3.05 25.78 -1.83
N GLY A 195 -3.12 26.95 -1.17
CA GLY A 195 -4.16 27.96 -1.44
C GLY A 195 -5.56 27.37 -1.43
N LYS A 196 -6.31 27.56 -2.51
CA LYS A 196 -7.71 27.09 -2.65
C LYS A 196 -7.85 25.54 -2.64
N TRP A 197 -6.78 24.81 -2.91
CA TRP A 197 -6.75 23.33 -2.93
C TRP A 197 -6.55 22.68 -1.55
N ARG A 198 -6.40 23.48 -0.53
CA ARG A 198 -6.21 23.00 0.84
C ARG A 198 -7.38 22.15 1.35
N ILE A 199 -8.60 22.58 1.07
CA ILE A 199 -9.82 21.91 1.57
C ILE A 199 -10.05 20.53 0.93
N PRO A 200 -10.02 20.36 -0.42
CA PRO A 200 -10.26 19.06 -1.04
C PRO A 200 -9.15 18.02 -0.81
N VAL A 201 -7.97 18.45 -0.40
CA VAL A 201 -6.83 17.54 -0.16
C VAL A 201 -6.74 17.08 1.29
N THR A 202 -7.38 17.79 2.24
CA THR A 202 -7.37 17.45 3.67
C THR A 202 -8.56 16.61 4.14
N ILE A 203 -9.55 16.36 3.27
CA ILE A 203 -10.68 15.46 3.48
C ILE A 203 -10.33 14.07 2.91
#